data_4f907d854126d3045edbc70a7589dce4
#
_entry.id   4f907d854126d3045edbc70a7589dce4
#
_cell.length_a   1.000
_cell.length_b   1.000
_cell.length_c   1.000
_cell.angle_alpha   90.00
_cell.angle_beta   90.00
_cell.angle_gamma   90.00
#
_symmetry.space_group_name_H-M   'P 1'
#
loop_
_entity.id
_entity.type
_entity.pdbx_description
1 polymer ?
#
loop_
_entity_poly.entity_id
_entity_poly.type
_entity_poly.pdbx_seq_one_letter_code
_entity_poly.pdbx_strand_id
1 'polypeptide(L)'
;IARRQRQMFIRDSYYDGELKKQLAEAKPYRTWLSTNRIELDELKSGRKVPHHVANYDRMLRTFGYSKEDIERLIMPMASTGAEPIHSMGNDTPLAVLSDKPQLLYNYFRQQFAQVTNPPIDPLREELVMSLTEYIGAVGMNILTPSESHCKMVRLNHPILSNTQLDILCNIRYKGFKTVKLPMLFEVAKGKAGLQEALTHLCKMAEESVTEGVNYIVLTDREVDITHAAIPSLLAVSAVHHHLISVGKRVQTALIVESGEIREVMHAALLLGFGASALNPYMAFAVLD
;
A
#
# COMPACT_ATOMS: atom_id res chain seq x y z
N ILE A 1 39.01 33.86 -11.89
CA ILE A 1 37.70 33.34 -11.45
C ILE A 1 36.71 33.28 -12.62
N ALA A 2 36.50 34.38 -13.37
CA ALA A 2 35.55 34.44 -14.50
C ALA A 2 35.85 33.44 -15.65
N ARG A 3 37.12 33.12 -15.92
CA ARG A 3 37.51 32.13 -16.96
C ARG A 3 37.22 30.70 -16.54
N ARG A 4 37.38 30.36 -15.23
CA ARG A 4 37.00 29.04 -14.68
C ARG A 4 35.50 28.83 -14.67
N GLN A 5 34.71 29.85 -14.32
CA GLN A 5 33.25 29.76 -14.37
C GLN A 5 32.75 29.58 -15.80
N ARG A 6 33.28 30.29 -16.80
CA ARG A 6 32.93 30.09 -18.21
C ARG A 6 33.27 28.67 -18.73
N GLN A 7 34.42 28.08 -18.32
CA GLN A 7 34.76 26.72 -18.68
C GLN A 7 33.84 25.70 -18.04
N MET A 8 33.38 25.94 -16.80
CA MET A 8 32.42 25.07 -16.12
C MET A 8 31.06 25.04 -16.86
N PHE A 9 30.54 26.21 -17.25
CA PHE A 9 29.26 26.29 -17.98
C PHE A 9 29.30 25.71 -19.40
N ILE A 10 30.38 25.83 -20.11
CA ILE A 10 30.49 25.32 -21.50
C ILE A 10 30.79 23.81 -21.49
N ARG A 11 31.59 23.32 -20.57
CA ARG A 11 31.99 21.92 -20.50
C ARG A 11 30.86 21.00 -20.04
N ASP A 12 30.00 21.50 -19.14
CA ASP A 12 28.97 20.72 -18.47
C ASP A 12 27.55 21.02 -19.01
N SER A 13 27.46 21.73 -20.15
CA SER A 13 26.20 22.01 -20.84
C SER A 13 25.99 21.03 -21.98
N TYR A 14 24.82 20.40 -21.99
CA TYR A 14 24.40 19.45 -23.03
C TYR A 14 23.13 19.94 -23.70
N TYR A 15 22.97 19.66 -24.98
CA TYR A 15 21.66 19.77 -25.62
C TYR A 15 20.73 18.68 -25.10
N ASP A 16 19.44 19.02 -24.94
CA ASP A 16 18.45 18.10 -24.36
C ASP A 16 18.42 16.73 -25.05
N GLY A 17 18.45 16.71 -26.39
CA GLY A 17 18.46 15.46 -27.16
C GLY A 17 19.72 14.60 -26.94
N GLU A 18 20.89 15.24 -26.81
CA GLU A 18 22.15 14.55 -26.56
C GLU A 18 22.18 13.96 -25.15
N LEU A 19 21.73 14.73 -24.15
CA LEU A 19 21.67 14.26 -22.77
C LEU A 19 20.72 13.07 -22.63
N LYS A 20 19.52 13.17 -23.20
CA LYS A 20 18.52 12.08 -23.20
C LYS A 20 19.08 10.81 -23.85
N LYS A 21 19.75 10.94 -25.01
CA LYS A 21 20.38 9.83 -25.70
C LYS A 21 21.49 9.19 -24.86
N GLN A 22 22.38 10.00 -24.29
CA GLN A 22 23.47 9.53 -23.44
C GLN A 22 22.97 8.76 -22.22
N LEU A 23 21.95 9.29 -21.54
CA LEU A 23 21.34 8.65 -20.37
C LEU A 23 20.61 7.35 -20.76
N ALA A 24 19.88 7.34 -21.88
CA ALA A 24 19.15 6.15 -22.35
C ALA A 24 20.08 5.01 -22.80
N GLU A 25 21.24 5.34 -23.36
CA GLU A 25 22.22 4.39 -23.87
C GLU A 25 23.28 3.98 -22.82
N ALA A 26 23.31 4.64 -21.64
CA ALA A 26 24.30 4.35 -20.59
C ALA A 26 24.27 2.91 -20.09
N LYS A 27 23.10 2.27 -20.12
CA LYS A 27 22.89 0.86 -19.73
C LYS A 27 21.74 0.25 -20.53
N PRO A 28 21.64 -1.08 -20.64
CA PRO A 28 20.59 -1.74 -21.41
C PRO A 28 19.23 -1.79 -20.64
N TYR A 29 18.71 -0.62 -20.23
CA TYR A 29 17.51 -0.50 -19.38
C TYR A 29 16.28 -1.22 -19.94
N ARG A 30 16.07 -1.17 -21.26
CA ARG A 30 14.94 -1.84 -21.92
C ARG A 30 15.03 -3.36 -21.75
N THR A 31 16.23 -3.93 -21.92
CA THR A 31 16.47 -5.36 -21.73
C THR A 31 16.24 -5.75 -20.28
N TRP A 32 16.76 -4.96 -19.32
CA TRP A 32 16.55 -5.22 -17.91
C TRP A 32 15.07 -5.24 -17.54
N LEU A 33 14.29 -4.25 -18.00
CA LEU A 33 12.85 -4.20 -17.75
C LEU A 33 12.11 -5.36 -18.39
N SER A 34 12.35 -5.65 -19.68
CA SER A 34 11.66 -6.74 -20.38
C SER A 34 11.97 -8.13 -19.81
N THR A 35 13.17 -8.32 -19.25
CA THR A 35 13.58 -9.59 -18.67
C THR A 35 13.08 -9.79 -17.24
N ASN A 36 13.02 -8.73 -16.45
CA ASN A 36 12.83 -8.84 -14.99
C ASN A 36 11.46 -8.38 -14.48
N ARG A 37 10.83 -7.41 -15.15
CA ARG A 37 9.49 -6.94 -14.77
C ARG A 37 8.46 -8.03 -15.02
N ILE A 38 7.51 -8.14 -14.11
CA ILE A 38 6.41 -9.10 -14.19
C ILE A 38 5.11 -8.29 -14.09
N GLU A 39 4.18 -8.53 -15.00
CA GLU A 39 2.81 -8.03 -14.89
C GLU A 39 2.03 -8.99 -13.97
N LEU A 40 1.34 -8.47 -12.95
CA LEU A 40 0.56 -9.32 -12.05
C LEU A 40 -0.49 -10.15 -12.81
N ASP A 41 -1.11 -9.57 -13.84
CA ASP A 41 -2.14 -10.20 -14.64
C ASP A 41 -1.60 -11.36 -15.51
N GLU A 42 -0.28 -11.44 -15.74
CA GLU A 42 0.37 -12.55 -16.44
C GLU A 42 0.59 -13.76 -15.51
N LEU A 43 0.56 -13.54 -14.19
CA LEU A 43 0.68 -14.60 -13.19
C LEU A 43 -0.68 -15.27 -13.03
N LYS A 44 -0.80 -16.50 -13.54
CA LYS A 44 -2.05 -17.24 -13.44
C LYS A 44 -2.27 -17.79 -12.04
N SER A 45 -3.42 -17.52 -11.46
CA SER A 45 -3.91 -18.25 -10.29
C SER A 45 -4.41 -19.62 -10.70
N GLY A 46 -4.07 -20.65 -9.96
CA GLY A 46 -4.62 -21.99 -10.13
C GLY A 46 -6.11 -22.07 -9.76
N ARG A 47 -6.66 -21.08 -9.03
CA ARG A 47 -8.05 -21.02 -8.60
C ARG A 47 -8.50 -19.56 -8.38
N LYS A 48 -9.81 -19.32 -8.57
CA LYS A 48 -10.45 -18.07 -8.12
C LYS A 48 -10.70 -18.16 -6.61
N VAL A 49 -10.23 -17.17 -5.84
CA VAL A 49 -10.48 -17.08 -4.40
C VAL A 49 -11.79 -16.32 -4.17
N PRO A 50 -12.80 -16.93 -3.54
CA PRO A 50 -14.06 -16.26 -3.26
C PRO A 50 -13.89 -15.12 -2.25
N HIS A 51 -14.86 -14.20 -2.23
CA HIS A 51 -14.90 -13.10 -1.27
C HIS A 51 -15.57 -13.50 0.06
N HIS A 52 -16.07 -14.74 0.16
CA HIS A 52 -16.72 -15.23 1.37
C HIS A 52 -15.83 -15.11 2.63
N VAL A 53 -16.42 -14.61 3.70
CA VAL A 53 -15.78 -14.48 5.03
C VAL A 53 -16.57 -15.28 6.05
N ALA A 54 -15.90 -16.14 6.80
CA ALA A 54 -16.51 -16.88 7.89
C ALA A 54 -17.03 -15.92 8.97
N ASN A 55 -18.19 -16.24 9.58
CA ASN A 55 -18.82 -15.40 10.62
C ASN A 55 -19.05 -13.94 10.17
N TYR A 56 -19.54 -13.75 8.96
CA TYR A 56 -19.71 -12.47 8.29
C TYR A 56 -20.33 -11.38 9.18
N ASP A 57 -21.47 -11.64 9.82
CA ASP A 57 -22.14 -10.67 10.70
C ASP A 57 -21.28 -10.25 11.89
N ARG A 58 -20.50 -11.17 12.43
CA ARG A 58 -19.57 -10.86 13.51
C ARG A 58 -18.43 -9.97 13.01
N MET A 59 -17.89 -10.28 11.85
CA MET A 59 -16.82 -9.50 11.23
C MET A 59 -17.26 -8.08 10.89
N LEU A 60 -18.48 -7.90 10.36
CA LEU A 60 -19.05 -6.57 10.13
C LEU A 60 -19.08 -5.73 11.42
N ARG A 61 -19.53 -6.33 12.53
CA ARG A 61 -19.55 -5.64 13.83
C ARG A 61 -18.15 -5.37 14.37
N THR A 62 -17.23 -6.32 14.21
CA THR A 62 -15.84 -6.20 14.67
C THR A 62 -15.13 -5.04 14.01
N PHE A 63 -15.32 -4.86 12.69
CA PHE A 63 -14.73 -3.75 11.94
C PHE A 63 -15.63 -2.50 11.89
N GLY A 64 -16.76 -2.51 12.60
CA GLY A 64 -17.65 -1.35 12.74
C GLY A 64 -18.31 -0.95 11.42
N TYR A 65 -18.69 -1.89 10.57
CA TYR A 65 -19.49 -1.60 9.40
C TYR A 65 -20.92 -1.21 9.80
N SER A 66 -21.34 -0.03 9.40
CA SER A 66 -22.70 0.41 9.55
C SER A 66 -23.53 0.08 8.31
N LYS A 67 -24.85 0.10 8.46
CA LYS A 67 -25.77 -0.02 7.33
C LYS A 67 -25.56 1.13 6.33
N GLU A 68 -25.24 2.32 6.85
CA GLU A 68 -24.95 3.49 6.04
C GLU A 68 -23.67 3.32 5.21
N ASP A 69 -22.59 2.77 5.78
CA ASP A 69 -21.36 2.45 5.03
C ASP A 69 -21.67 1.52 3.84
N ILE A 70 -22.54 0.54 4.06
CA ILE A 70 -22.89 -0.42 3.01
C ILE A 70 -23.77 0.23 1.93
N GLU A 71 -24.90 0.82 2.31
CA GLU A 71 -25.92 1.31 1.37
C GLU A 71 -25.53 2.64 0.70
N ARG A 72 -24.79 3.50 1.39
CA ARG A 72 -24.49 4.86 0.91
C ARG A 72 -23.07 5.04 0.37
N LEU A 73 -22.15 4.14 0.73
CA LEU A 73 -20.75 4.24 0.33
C LEU A 73 -20.35 3.06 -0.58
N ILE A 74 -20.35 1.83 -0.04
CA ILE A 74 -19.78 0.66 -0.74
C ILE A 74 -20.61 0.28 -1.97
N MET A 75 -21.94 0.13 -1.83
CA MET A 75 -22.81 -0.26 -2.94
C MET A 75 -22.84 0.76 -4.09
N PRO A 76 -22.97 2.08 -3.85
CA PRO A 76 -22.87 3.06 -4.93
C PRO A 76 -21.50 3.05 -5.60
N MET A 77 -20.41 2.97 -4.84
CA MET A 77 -19.04 2.92 -5.38
C MET A 77 -18.85 1.68 -6.28
N ALA A 78 -19.35 0.54 -5.86
CA ALA A 78 -19.28 -0.70 -6.65
C ALA A 78 -20.11 -0.62 -7.94
N SER A 79 -21.28 0.04 -7.92
CA SER A 79 -22.18 0.13 -9.06
C SER A 79 -21.75 1.17 -10.09
N THR A 80 -21.14 2.27 -9.66
CA THR A 80 -20.79 3.41 -10.53
C THR A 80 -19.31 3.46 -10.89
N GLY A 81 -18.45 2.78 -10.14
CA GLY A 81 -16.99 2.88 -10.25
C GLY A 81 -16.42 4.23 -9.79
N ALA A 82 -17.20 5.03 -9.07
CA ALA A 82 -16.81 6.34 -8.59
C ALA A 82 -17.17 6.48 -7.11
N GLU A 83 -16.40 7.31 -6.38
CA GLU A 83 -16.72 7.65 -5.01
C GLU A 83 -18.07 8.38 -4.95
N PRO A 84 -19.00 8.00 -4.06
CA PRO A 84 -20.30 8.63 -3.96
C PRO A 84 -20.19 10.08 -3.48
N ILE A 85 -21.06 10.94 -3.99
CA ILE A 85 -21.15 12.34 -3.56
C ILE A 85 -21.96 12.41 -2.27
N HIS A 86 -21.39 13.02 -1.25
CA HIS A 86 -22.05 13.27 0.04
C HIS A 86 -22.36 14.77 0.20
N SER A 87 -23.28 15.10 1.11
CA SER A 87 -23.52 16.49 1.49
C SER A 87 -22.29 17.07 2.20
N MET A 88 -22.05 18.38 2.02
CA MET A 88 -20.89 19.06 2.59
C MET A 88 -20.95 19.25 4.10
N GLY A 89 -22.12 19.15 4.72
CA GLY A 89 -22.31 19.24 6.16
C GLY A 89 -22.34 17.88 6.82
N ASN A 90 -21.67 17.73 7.95
CA ASN A 90 -21.69 16.53 8.76
C ASN A 90 -21.77 16.92 10.23
N ASP A 91 -22.87 16.54 10.89
CA ASP A 91 -23.10 16.80 12.32
C ASP A 91 -22.41 15.77 13.24
N THR A 92 -21.69 14.80 12.67
CA THR A 92 -20.95 13.82 13.44
C THR A 92 -19.85 14.51 14.24
N PRO A 93 -19.79 14.33 15.57
CA PRO A 93 -18.73 14.90 16.40
C PRO A 93 -17.35 14.44 15.91
N LEU A 94 -16.33 15.28 16.10
CA LEU A 94 -14.96 14.90 15.83
C LEU A 94 -14.60 13.61 16.60
N ALA A 95 -13.86 12.71 15.99
CA ALA A 95 -13.49 11.44 16.60
C ALA A 95 -12.85 11.60 17.98
N VAL A 96 -12.00 12.63 18.16
CA VAL A 96 -11.34 12.97 19.43
C VAL A 96 -12.32 13.36 20.56
N LEU A 97 -13.53 13.78 20.23
CA LEU A 97 -14.58 14.16 21.18
C LEU A 97 -15.63 13.06 21.38
N SER A 98 -15.49 11.91 20.72
CA SER A 98 -16.42 10.79 20.78
C SER A 98 -16.12 9.89 21.98
N ASP A 99 -17.16 9.52 22.74
CA ASP A 99 -17.08 8.48 23.78
C ASP A 99 -17.16 7.05 23.21
N LYS A 100 -17.44 6.93 21.91
CA LYS A 100 -17.50 5.64 21.22
C LYS A 100 -16.17 5.31 20.57
N PRO A 101 -15.80 4.02 20.48
CA PRO A 101 -14.66 3.59 19.68
C PRO A 101 -14.77 4.10 18.24
N GLN A 102 -13.69 4.65 17.73
CA GLN A 102 -13.60 5.19 16.38
C GLN A 102 -12.47 4.47 15.63
N LEU A 103 -12.63 4.28 14.32
CA LEU A 103 -11.53 3.86 13.47
C LEU A 103 -10.41 4.91 13.52
N LEU A 104 -9.17 4.45 13.50
CA LEU A 104 -8.01 5.35 13.56
C LEU A 104 -8.02 6.38 12.42
N TYR A 105 -8.56 6.03 11.25
CA TYR A 105 -8.73 6.92 10.11
C TYR A 105 -9.56 8.17 10.41
N ASN A 106 -10.58 8.05 11.27
CA ASN A 106 -11.49 9.15 11.61
C ASN A 106 -10.81 10.30 12.38
N TYR A 107 -9.59 10.08 12.89
CA TYR A 107 -8.79 11.11 13.54
C TYR A 107 -8.00 11.98 12.55
N PHE A 108 -7.96 11.60 11.27
CA PHE A 108 -7.27 12.35 10.23
C PHE A 108 -8.26 13.28 9.52
N ARG A 109 -7.84 14.50 9.27
CA ARG A 109 -8.63 15.54 8.61
C ARG A 109 -7.77 16.29 7.61
N GLN A 110 -8.36 16.64 6.49
CA GLN A 110 -7.73 17.55 5.53
C GLN A 110 -7.56 18.93 6.19
N GLN A 111 -6.34 19.44 6.18
CA GLN A 111 -5.98 20.70 6.82
C GLN A 111 -6.09 21.91 5.88
N PHE A 112 -5.96 21.67 4.58
CA PHE A 112 -5.93 22.71 3.56
C PHE A 112 -7.06 22.51 2.55
N ALA A 113 -7.59 23.64 2.04
CA ALA A 113 -8.46 23.59 0.86
C ALA A 113 -7.69 23.05 -0.34
N GLN A 114 -8.33 22.21 -1.13
CA GLN A 114 -7.78 21.66 -2.35
C GLN A 114 -8.64 22.10 -3.54
N VAL A 115 -7.98 22.39 -4.67
CA VAL A 115 -8.71 22.69 -5.90
C VAL A 115 -9.31 21.41 -6.47
N THR A 116 -10.55 21.48 -6.96
CA THR A 116 -11.26 20.34 -7.54
C THR A 116 -10.57 19.82 -8.80
N ASN A 117 -10.07 20.75 -9.63
CA ASN A 117 -9.34 20.44 -10.87
C ASN A 117 -7.94 21.05 -10.80
N PRO A 118 -6.93 20.34 -10.27
CA PRO A 118 -5.55 20.83 -10.25
C PRO A 118 -5.06 21.12 -11.68
N PRO A 119 -4.30 22.21 -11.92
CA PRO A 119 -3.79 22.56 -13.24
C PRO A 119 -2.61 21.66 -13.62
N ILE A 120 -2.93 20.47 -14.14
CA ILE A 120 -1.94 19.49 -14.62
C ILE A 120 -1.92 19.58 -16.15
N ASP A 121 -0.72 19.71 -16.73
CA ASP A 121 -0.58 19.72 -18.19
C ASP A 121 -0.76 18.30 -18.76
N PRO A 122 -1.28 18.18 -20.01
CA PRO A 122 -1.58 16.88 -20.62
C PRO A 122 -0.36 15.94 -20.75
N LEU A 123 0.85 16.46 -20.82
CA LEU A 123 2.07 15.64 -20.94
C LEU A 123 2.43 14.95 -19.63
N ARG A 124 2.10 15.56 -18.48
CA ARG A 124 2.35 15.00 -17.16
C ARG A 124 1.14 14.28 -16.56
N GLU A 125 -0.05 14.46 -17.15
CA GLU A 125 -1.28 13.86 -16.66
C GLU A 125 -1.16 12.34 -16.51
N GLU A 126 -0.64 11.65 -17.52
CA GLU A 126 -0.43 10.20 -17.51
C GLU A 126 0.41 9.73 -16.31
N LEU A 127 1.45 10.48 -15.96
CA LEU A 127 2.31 10.15 -14.82
C LEU A 127 1.66 10.52 -13.48
N VAL A 128 1.13 11.73 -13.37
CA VAL A 128 0.59 12.30 -12.12
C VAL A 128 -0.70 11.59 -11.68
N MET A 129 -1.55 11.21 -12.65
CA MET A 129 -2.82 10.53 -12.39
C MET A 129 -2.70 9.01 -12.41
N SER A 130 -1.52 8.46 -12.64
CA SER A 130 -1.31 7.00 -12.65
C SER A 130 -1.45 6.40 -11.25
N LEU A 131 -2.21 5.31 -11.15
CA LEU A 131 -2.27 4.45 -9.97
C LEU A 131 -1.36 3.21 -10.10
N THR A 132 -0.56 3.16 -11.16
CA THR A 132 0.38 2.05 -11.38
C THR A 132 1.42 2.00 -10.28
N GLU A 133 1.59 0.83 -9.68
CA GLU A 133 2.56 0.58 -8.61
C GLU A 133 3.52 -0.52 -9.01
N TYR A 134 4.76 -0.42 -8.55
CA TYR A 134 5.79 -1.45 -8.72
C TYR A 134 6.21 -1.97 -7.37
N ILE A 135 5.90 -3.22 -7.08
CA ILE A 135 6.19 -3.84 -5.79
C ILE A 135 7.32 -4.87 -5.90
N GLY A 136 8.20 -4.87 -4.91
CA GLY A 136 9.35 -5.78 -4.87
C GLY A 136 10.47 -5.20 -4.01
N ALA A 137 11.62 -5.89 -4.02
CA ALA A 137 12.84 -5.40 -3.41
C ALA A 137 13.58 -4.48 -4.39
N VAL A 138 13.63 -3.19 -4.09
CA VAL A 138 14.26 -2.17 -4.96
C VAL A 138 15.80 -2.28 -4.99
N GLY A 139 16.39 -3.17 -4.20
CA GLY A 139 17.84 -3.23 -4.04
C GLY A 139 18.37 -2.18 -3.07
N MET A 140 19.69 -2.16 -2.86
CA MET A 140 20.27 -1.39 -1.76
C MET A 140 20.68 0.03 -2.12
N ASN A 141 20.86 0.34 -3.40
CA ASN A 141 21.36 1.66 -3.81
C ASN A 141 20.69 2.15 -5.10
N ILE A 142 19.67 2.99 -4.95
CA ILE A 142 18.93 3.59 -6.06
C ILE A 142 19.79 4.52 -6.93
N LEU A 143 20.92 5.02 -6.42
CA LEU A 143 21.84 5.88 -7.16
C LEU A 143 22.74 5.09 -8.11
N THR A 144 22.81 3.78 -7.97
CA THR A 144 23.60 2.90 -8.85
C THR A 144 22.67 1.90 -9.53
N PRO A 145 22.01 2.27 -10.64
CA PRO A 145 21.05 1.41 -11.31
C PRO A 145 21.69 0.09 -11.75
N SER A 146 21.01 -1.02 -11.45
CA SER A 146 21.41 -2.37 -11.83
C SER A 146 20.19 -3.17 -12.30
N GLU A 147 20.42 -4.28 -12.94
CA GLU A 147 19.36 -5.18 -13.41
C GLU A 147 18.44 -5.66 -12.27
N SER A 148 18.98 -5.87 -11.08
CA SER A 148 18.21 -6.30 -9.90
C SER A 148 17.10 -5.35 -9.50
N HIS A 149 17.24 -4.03 -9.76
CA HIS A 149 16.20 -3.03 -9.48
C HIS A 149 14.95 -3.21 -10.35
N CYS A 150 15.07 -3.90 -11.48
CA CYS A 150 13.95 -4.16 -12.38
C CYS A 150 13.15 -5.42 -11.99
N LYS A 151 13.59 -6.17 -10.96
CA LYS A 151 12.91 -7.36 -10.46
C LYS A 151 11.73 -6.97 -9.59
N MET A 152 10.63 -6.60 -10.23
CA MET A 152 9.40 -6.10 -9.59
C MET A 152 8.15 -6.68 -10.25
N VAL A 153 7.07 -6.74 -9.49
CA VAL A 153 5.72 -6.98 -10.01
C VAL A 153 5.05 -5.64 -10.23
N ARG A 154 4.54 -5.42 -11.44
CA ARG A 154 3.74 -4.25 -11.77
C ARG A 154 2.28 -4.54 -11.47
N LEU A 155 1.67 -3.61 -10.74
CA LEU A 155 0.24 -3.55 -10.44
C LEU A 155 -0.38 -2.41 -11.25
N ASN A 156 -1.55 -2.62 -11.84
CA ASN A 156 -2.28 -1.55 -12.52
C ASN A 156 -2.84 -0.50 -11.54
N HIS A 157 -3.12 -0.93 -10.32
CA HIS A 157 -3.55 -0.10 -9.18
C HIS A 157 -3.23 -0.80 -7.86
N PRO A 158 -3.14 -0.07 -6.73
CA PRO A 158 -2.72 -0.63 -5.46
C PRO A 158 -3.77 -1.50 -4.75
N ILE A 159 -5.01 -1.55 -5.24
CA ILE A 159 -6.07 -2.36 -4.65
C ILE A 159 -6.05 -3.76 -5.26
N LEU A 160 -5.85 -4.78 -4.44
CA LEU A 160 -5.76 -6.18 -4.85
C LEU A 160 -7.06 -6.92 -4.54
N SER A 161 -7.60 -7.66 -5.50
CA SER A 161 -8.64 -8.65 -5.22
C SER A 161 -8.08 -9.81 -4.38
N ASN A 162 -8.95 -10.62 -3.77
CA ASN A 162 -8.52 -11.80 -3.02
C ASN A 162 -7.69 -12.76 -3.88
N THR A 163 -8.06 -12.91 -5.16
CA THR A 163 -7.32 -13.76 -6.11
C THR A 163 -5.93 -13.18 -6.42
N GLN A 164 -5.82 -11.88 -6.63
CA GLN A 164 -4.54 -11.22 -6.88
C GLN A 164 -3.61 -11.30 -5.67
N LEU A 165 -4.15 -11.12 -4.45
CA LEU A 165 -3.39 -11.30 -3.23
C LEU A 165 -2.92 -12.76 -3.07
N ASP A 166 -3.78 -13.74 -3.35
CA ASP A 166 -3.41 -15.17 -3.31
C ASP A 166 -2.28 -15.50 -4.29
N ILE A 167 -2.29 -14.92 -5.49
CA ILE A 167 -1.20 -15.04 -6.46
C ILE A 167 0.13 -14.54 -5.85
N LEU A 168 0.13 -13.37 -5.23
CA LEU A 168 1.33 -12.80 -4.60
C LEU A 168 1.78 -13.62 -3.39
N CYS A 169 0.85 -14.15 -2.59
CA CYS A 169 1.17 -15.00 -1.44
C CYS A 169 1.81 -16.33 -1.86
N ASN A 170 1.43 -16.86 -3.03
CA ASN A 170 1.90 -18.14 -3.54
C ASN A 170 2.93 -17.99 -4.68
N ILE A 171 3.46 -16.80 -4.90
CA ILE A 171 4.40 -16.53 -5.98
C ILE A 171 5.66 -17.38 -5.85
N ARG A 172 5.95 -18.18 -6.90
CA ARG A 172 7.16 -19.01 -6.98
C ARG A 172 8.08 -18.62 -8.13
N TYR A 173 7.83 -17.46 -8.71
CA TYR A 173 8.52 -16.98 -9.89
C TYR A 173 9.75 -16.16 -9.50
N LYS A 174 10.88 -16.40 -10.16
CA LYS A 174 12.15 -15.65 -10.01
C LYS A 174 12.62 -15.45 -8.56
N GLY A 175 12.27 -16.38 -7.65
CA GLY A 175 12.72 -16.36 -6.26
C GLY A 175 12.09 -15.26 -5.40
N PHE A 176 10.91 -14.75 -5.75
CA PHE A 176 10.11 -13.95 -4.84
C PHE A 176 9.64 -14.76 -3.66
N LYS A 177 9.63 -14.15 -2.48
CA LYS A 177 9.14 -14.73 -1.23
C LYS A 177 8.12 -13.81 -0.60
N THR A 178 7.02 -14.38 -0.13
CA THR A 178 5.97 -13.68 0.60
C THR A 178 5.81 -14.29 1.99
N VAL A 179 5.56 -13.47 2.99
CA VAL A 179 5.16 -13.89 4.33
C VAL A 179 3.89 -13.14 4.74
N LYS A 180 2.97 -13.84 5.42
CA LYS A 180 1.83 -13.23 6.11
C LYS A 180 2.18 -13.06 7.58
N LEU A 181 2.01 -11.85 8.10
CA LEU A 181 2.20 -11.51 9.51
C LEU A 181 0.86 -11.09 10.10
N PRO A 182 0.35 -11.79 11.12
CA PRO A 182 -0.88 -11.40 11.79
C PRO A 182 -0.68 -10.10 12.57
N MET A 183 -1.52 -9.11 12.31
CA MET A 183 -1.57 -7.86 13.08
C MET A 183 -2.67 -7.95 14.14
N LEU A 184 -2.44 -8.81 15.13
CA LEU A 184 -3.38 -9.13 16.19
C LEU A 184 -2.75 -8.97 17.57
N PHE A 185 -3.59 -8.72 18.58
CA PHE A 185 -3.17 -8.70 19.99
C PHE A 185 -4.18 -9.37 20.89
N GLU A 186 -3.74 -9.92 22.02
CA GLU A 186 -4.60 -10.53 23.03
C GLU A 186 -5.44 -9.49 23.76
N VAL A 187 -6.77 -9.61 23.67
CA VAL A 187 -7.72 -8.68 24.29
C VAL A 187 -7.55 -8.63 25.81
N ALA A 188 -7.30 -9.77 26.44
CA ALA A 188 -7.15 -9.88 27.91
C ALA A 188 -6.00 -9.04 28.47
N LYS A 189 -4.96 -8.77 27.66
CA LYS A 189 -3.81 -7.95 28.05
C LYS A 189 -4.04 -6.44 27.88
N GLY A 190 -5.15 -6.04 27.24
CA GLY A 190 -5.51 -4.63 27.03
C GLY A 190 -4.41 -3.81 26.36
N LYS A 191 -4.16 -2.60 26.86
CA LYS A 191 -3.16 -1.67 26.28
C LYS A 191 -1.74 -2.26 26.24
N ALA A 192 -1.34 -2.98 27.26
CA ALA A 192 -0.02 -3.61 27.31
C ALA A 192 0.14 -4.67 26.20
N GLY A 193 -0.90 -5.49 25.99
CA GLY A 193 -0.93 -6.48 24.93
C GLY A 193 -0.83 -5.88 23.53
N LEU A 194 -1.50 -4.75 23.29
CA LEU A 194 -1.39 -4.02 22.03
C LEU A 194 0.07 -3.53 21.80
N GLN A 195 0.70 -2.99 22.82
CA GLN A 195 2.08 -2.47 22.71
C GLN A 195 3.10 -3.60 22.49
N GLU A 196 2.94 -4.72 23.22
CA GLU A 196 3.78 -5.91 23.05
C GLU A 196 3.63 -6.48 21.64
N ALA A 197 2.39 -6.65 21.16
CA ALA A 197 2.09 -7.20 19.84
C ALA A 197 2.64 -6.30 18.71
N LEU A 198 2.53 -4.99 18.85
CA LEU A 198 3.08 -4.04 17.87
C LEU A 198 4.62 -4.13 17.79
N THR A 199 5.27 -4.21 18.96
CA THR A 199 6.73 -4.39 19.03
C THR A 199 7.16 -5.73 18.41
N HIS A 200 6.42 -6.79 18.68
CA HIS A 200 6.65 -8.11 18.11
C HIS A 200 6.45 -8.14 16.60
N LEU A 201 5.39 -7.50 16.10
CA LEU A 201 5.11 -7.36 14.66
C LEU A 201 6.27 -6.67 13.91
N CYS A 202 6.79 -5.58 14.47
CA CYS A 202 7.94 -4.88 13.92
C CYS A 202 9.18 -5.78 13.84
N LYS A 203 9.43 -6.56 14.87
CA LYS A 203 10.55 -7.50 14.93
C LYS A 203 10.39 -8.63 13.91
N MET A 204 9.21 -9.26 13.82
CA MET A 204 8.93 -10.28 12.80
C MET A 204 9.12 -9.75 11.38
N ALA A 205 8.70 -8.51 11.12
CA ALA A 205 8.90 -7.87 9.82
C ALA A 205 10.39 -7.69 9.51
N GLU A 206 11.19 -7.26 10.48
CA GLU A 206 12.64 -7.11 10.33
C GLU A 206 13.35 -8.44 10.07
N GLU A 207 12.99 -9.48 10.81
CA GLU A 207 13.51 -10.84 10.64
C GLU A 207 13.17 -11.38 9.24
N SER A 208 11.92 -11.20 8.80
CA SER A 208 11.45 -11.60 7.46
C SER A 208 12.27 -10.93 6.34
N VAL A 209 12.56 -9.63 6.46
CA VAL A 209 13.41 -8.93 5.48
C VAL A 209 14.83 -9.51 5.48
N THR A 210 15.37 -9.84 6.64
CA THR A 210 16.71 -10.46 6.76
C THR A 210 16.77 -11.82 6.06
N GLU A 211 15.67 -12.58 6.07
CA GLU A 211 15.51 -13.86 5.35
C GLU A 211 15.25 -13.70 3.85
N GLY A 212 15.24 -12.46 3.36
CA GLY A 212 15.06 -12.13 1.95
C GLY A 212 13.62 -12.19 1.45
N VAL A 213 12.66 -11.91 2.33
CA VAL A 213 11.24 -11.77 1.98
C VAL A 213 11.02 -10.47 1.20
N ASN A 214 10.37 -10.58 0.03
CA ASN A 214 10.08 -9.44 -0.85
C ASN A 214 8.72 -8.79 -0.56
N TYR A 215 7.75 -9.57 -0.08
CA TYR A 215 6.39 -9.11 0.22
C TYR A 215 6.01 -9.51 1.64
N ILE A 216 5.73 -8.52 2.48
CA ILE A 216 5.17 -8.71 3.82
C ILE A 216 3.69 -8.35 3.74
N VAL A 217 2.82 -9.31 4.01
CA VAL A 217 1.36 -9.11 4.09
C VAL A 217 0.98 -9.00 5.55
N LEU A 218 0.57 -7.80 5.97
CA LEU A 218 -0.01 -7.57 7.29
C LEU A 218 -1.51 -7.91 7.22
N THR A 219 -1.97 -8.84 8.05
CA THR A 219 -3.35 -9.36 7.96
C THR A 219 -4.08 -9.37 9.30
N ASP A 220 -5.37 -9.02 9.29
CA ASP A 220 -6.29 -9.10 10.44
C ASP A 220 -7.37 -10.18 10.27
N ARG A 221 -7.24 -11.06 9.29
CA ARG A 221 -8.27 -12.09 9.00
C ARG A 221 -8.57 -13.05 10.14
N GLU A 222 -7.62 -13.27 11.05
CA GLU A 222 -7.72 -14.23 12.12
C GLU A 222 -8.25 -13.64 13.42
N VAL A 223 -8.95 -12.50 13.34
CA VAL A 223 -9.64 -11.90 14.50
C VAL A 223 -10.66 -12.86 15.08
N ASP A 224 -10.59 -13.06 16.40
CA ASP A 224 -11.50 -13.92 17.15
C ASP A 224 -11.96 -13.25 18.47
N ILE A 225 -12.52 -14.03 19.41
CA ILE A 225 -12.98 -13.54 20.72
C ILE A 225 -11.83 -13.23 21.68
N THR A 226 -10.66 -13.73 21.43
CA THR A 226 -9.45 -13.61 22.27
C THR A 226 -8.42 -12.66 21.67
N HIS A 227 -8.45 -12.49 20.36
CA HIS A 227 -7.51 -11.66 19.61
C HIS A 227 -8.23 -10.56 18.81
N ALA A 228 -7.92 -9.32 19.09
CA ALA A 228 -8.39 -8.17 18.33
C ALA A 228 -7.35 -7.71 17.32
N ALA A 229 -7.82 -7.05 16.25
CA ALA A 229 -6.93 -6.44 15.27
C ALA A 229 -6.17 -5.24 15.89
N ILE A 230 -4.87 -5.16 15.62
CA ILE A 230 -4.14 -3.89 15.71
C ILE A 230 -4.69 -2.99 14.61
N PRO A 231 -5.07 -1.74 14.87
CA PRO A 231 -5.53 -0.82 13.83
C PRO A 231 -4.55 -0.83 12.65
N SER A 232 -5.06 -1.10 11.45
CA SER A 232 -4.21 -1.38 10.29
C SER A 232 -3.28 -0.22 9.94
N LEU A 233 -3.75 1.02 10.09
CA LEU A 233 -2.93 2.22 9.90
C LEU A 233 -1.78 2.32 10.91
N LEU A 234 -2.03 1.94 12.18
CA LEU A 234 -1.01 1.89 13.23
C LEU A 234 0.03 0.80 12.94
N ALA A 235 -0.42 -0.40 12.54
CA ALA A 235 0.46 -1.51 12.20
C ALA A 235 1.39 -1.17 11.04
N VAL A 236 0.83 -0.63 9.95
CA VAL A 236 1.61 -0.20 8.77
C VAL A 236 2.64 0.86 9.13
N SER A 237 2.20 1.92 9.82
CA SER A 237 3.09 3.02 10.21
C SER A 237 4.24 2.54 11.09
N ALA A 238 3.95 1.69 12.08
CA ALA A 238 4.97 1.15 12.98
C ALA A 238 5.99 0.29 12.24
N VAL A 239 5.54 -0.66 11.42
CA VAL A 239 6.44 -1.52 10.64
C VAL A 239 7.24 -0.69 9.63
N HIS A 240 6.61 0.25 8.93
CA HIS A 240 7.28 1.13 7.97
C HIS A 240 8.42 1.92 8.61
N HIS A 241 8.15 2.62 9.73
CA HIS A 241 9.15 3.42 10.42
C HIS A 241 10.23 2.57 11.10
N HIS A 242 9.86 1.42 11.65
CA HIS A 242 10.84 0.47 12.19
C HIS A 242 11.81 0.01 11.11
N LEU A 243 11.31 -0.43 9.95
CA LEU A 243 12.16 -0.85 8.83
C LEU A 243 13.03 0.28 8.27
N ILE A 244 12.57 1.55 8.33
CA ILE A 244 13.39 2.73 8.01
C ILE A 244 14.52 2.86 9.03
N SER A 245 14.22 2.80 10.33
CA SER A 245 15.22 2.99 11.40
C SER A 245 16.34 1.96 11.36
N VAL A 246 16.06 0.75 10.88
CA VAL A 246 17.05 -0.33 10.71
C VAL A 246 17.61 -0.43 9.28
N GLY A 247 17.26 0.52 8.39
CA GLY A 247 17.79 0.58 7.02
C GLY A 247 17.32 -0.51 6.07
N LYS A 248 16.19 -1.15 6.36
CA LYS A 248 15.68 -2.31 5.58
C LYS A 248 14.42 -2.03 4.75
N ARG A 249 13.80 -0.83 4.89
CA ARG A 249 12.48 -0.55 4.29
C ARG A 249 12.41 -0.76 2.77
N VAL A 250 13.45 -0.42 2.04
CA VAL A 250 13.50 -0.53 0.58
C VAL A 250 13.69 -1.96 0.06
N GLN A 251 13.89 -2.92 0.95
CA GLN A 251 14.14 -4.32 0.60
C GLN A 251 12.85 -5.16 0.52
N THR A 252 11.71 -4.59 0.89
CA THR A 252 10.42 -5.29 0.90
C THR A 252 9.27 -4.35 0.57
N ALA A 253 8.18 -4.90 0.02
CA ALA A 253 6.90 -4.20 -0.11
C ALA A 253 5.97 -4.61 1.03
N LEU A 254 5.23 -3.64 1.58
CA LEU A 254 4.21 -3.86 2.61
C LEU A 254 2.84 -3.93 1.95
N ILE A 255 2.16 -5.04 2.09
CA ILE A 255 0.79 -5.26 1.62
C ILE A 255 -0.12 -5.36 2.84
N VAL A 256 -1.28 -4.74 2.78
CA VAL A 256 -2.25 -4.75 3.89
C VAL A 256 -3.51 -5.50 3.49
N GLU A 257 -3.80 -6.58 4.17
CA GLU A 257 -5.04 -7.35 4.08
C GLU A 257 -5.89 -7.03 5.32
N SER A 258 -6.86 -6.11 5.18
CA SER A 258 -7.61 -5.64 6.35
C SER A 258 -9.10 -5.49 6.10
N GLY A 259 -9.87 -5.85 7.13
CA GLY A 259 -11.31 -5.63 7.17
C GLY A 259 -11.70 -4.17 7.45
N GLU A 260 -10.79 -3.32 7.90
CA GLU A 260 -11.09 -1.90 8.15
C GLU A 260 -11.27 -1.06 6.88
N ILE A 261 -10.64 -1.49 5.77
CA ILE A 261 -10.55 -0.69 4.54
C ILE A 261 -11.88 -0.72 3.78
N ARG A 262 -12.51 0.44 3.59
CA ARG A 262 -13.78 0.56 2.86
C ARG A 262 -13.99 1.88 2.12
N GLU A 263 -13.11 2.87 2.35
CA GLU A 263 -13.19 4.21 1.76
C GLU A 263 -11.90 4.57 1.02
N VAL A 264 -12.01 5.49 0.07
CA VAL A 264 -10.86 6.04 -0.65
C VAL A 264 -9.86 6.69 0.32
N MET A 265 -10.36 7.41 1.34
CA MET A 265 -9.53 8.01 2.38
C MET A 265 -8.72 6.97 3.16
N HIS A 266 -9.31 5.80 3.48
CA HIS A 266 -8.59 4.72 4.17
C HIS A 266 -7.42 4.21 3.31
N ALA A 267 -7.68 4.01 2.01
CA ALA A 267 -6.65 3.60 1.07
C ALA A 267 -5.54 4.65 0.94
N ALA A 268 -5.91 5.91 0.77
CA ALA A 268 -4.95 7.02 0.65
C ALA A 268 -4.04 7.15 1.89
N LEU A 269 -4.61 7.03 3.10
CA LEU A 269 -3.84 7.06 4.34
C LEU A 269 -2.89 5.86 4.46
N LEU A 270 -3.34 4.66 4.20
CA LEU A 270 -2.48 3.46 4.26
C LEU A 270 -1.31 3.55 3.28
N LEU A 271 -1.56 3.97 2.04
CA LEU A 271 -0.50 4.19 1.06
C LEU A 271 0.45 5.32 1.49
N GLY A 272 -0.09 6.43 2.00
CA GLY A 272 0.69 7.55 2.54
C GLY A 272 1.56 7.16 3.75
N PHE A 273 1.14 6.20 4.56
CA PHE A 273 1.90 5.66 5.69
C PHE A 273 2.78 4.46 5.35
N GLY A 274 2.91 4.12 4.07
CA GLY A 274 3.93 3.21 3.58
C GLY A 274 3.45 1.84 3.09
N ALA A 275 2.14 1.60 2.97
CA ALA A 275 1.65 0.44 2.27
C ALA A 275 1.94 0.56 0.76
N SER A 276 2.28 -0.55 0.12
CA SER A 276 2.48 -0.63 -1.33
C SER A 276 1.23 -1.14 -2.05
N ALA A 277 0.43 -1.98 -1.39
CA ALA A 277 -0.83 -2.48 -1.93
C ALA A 277 -1.79 -2.87 -0.80
N LEU A 278 -3.07 -2.95 -1.11
CA LEU A 278 -4.15 -3.14 -0.15
C LEU A 278 -5.12 -4.22 -0.64
N ASN A 279 -5.63 -5.03 0.28
CA ASN A 279 -6.73 -5.94 0.02
C ASN A 279 -7.88 -5.67 1.00
N PRO A 280 -8.93 -4.94 0.59
CA PRO A 280 -10.11 -4.63 1.40
C PRO A 280 -11.08 -5.81 1.41
N TYR A 281 -10.69 -6.94 2.00
CA TYR A 281 -11.41 -8.20 1.86
C TYR A 281 -12.84 -8.18 2.41
N MET A 282 -13.12 -7.38 3.47
CA MET A 282 -14.47 -7.24 4.00
C MET A 282 -15.37 -6.39 3.09
N ALA A 283 -14.82 -5.33 2.48
CA ALA A 283 -15.58 -4.54 1.51
C ALA A 283 -15.97 -5.41 0.29
N PHE A 284 -15.08 -6.30 -0.17
CA PHE A 284 -15.42 -7.26 -1.21
C PHE A 284 -16.49 -8.28 -0.75
N ALA A 285 -16.42 -8.75 0.48
CA ALA A 285 -17.40 -9.68 1.02
C ALA A 285 -18.82 -9.06 1.18
N VAL A 286 -18.90 -7.74 1.33
CA VAL A 286 -20.18 -7.00 1.37
C VAL A 286 -20.88 -7.00 0.00
N LEU A 287 -20.11 -7.13 -1.08
CA LEU A 287 -20.60 -7.07 -2.46
C LEU A 287 -21.03 -8.44 -3.03
N ASP A 288 -20.66 -9.55 -2.37
CA ASP A 288 -21.08 -10.92 -2.72
C ASP A 288 -22.49 -11.23 -2.17
#